data_465c4247071ad8b80c108f9a2559ff19
#
_entry.id   465c4247071ad8b80c108f9a2559ff19
#
_cell.length_a   1.000
_cell.length_b   1.000
_cell.length_c   1.000
_cell.angle_alpha   90.00
_cell.angle_beta   90.00
_cell.angle_gamma   90.00
#
_symmetry.space_group_name_H-M   'P 1'
#
loop_
_entity.id
_entity.type
_entity.pdbx_description
1 polymer ?
#
loop_
_entity_poly.entity_id
_entity_poly.type
_entity_poly.pdbx_seq_one_letter_code
_entity_poly.pdbx_strand_id
1 'polypeptide(L)'
;DWMDGETFDVFADGPAPQDLRDSIGQALWDFYAHQIHDLRVFHADPHPGNFLVSDDKLCVLDFGCTKTIDAAFHAKQFAFLYPALETNPARLAATMESMAILLPTDTPAQRAHLMTLCKRSLELLSRPFRSPRFDFGDPAFMSAIYELGEENRKNDALRGIRGQRGSADTIYLNRTFFGLYSPVS
;
A
#
# COMPACT_ATOMS: atom_id res chain seq x y z
N ASP A 1 2.59 1.97 -29.53
CA ASP A 1 3.84 1.41 -30.07
C ASP A 1 4.07 0.03 -29.48
N TRP A 2 4.69 -0.87 -30.28
CA TRP A 2 5.11 -2.17 -29.78
C TRP A 2 6.35 -1.98 -28.89
N MET A 3 6.39 -2.65 -27.73
CA MET A 3 7.53 -2.62 -26.82
C MET A 3 8.09 -4.04 -26.71
N ASP A 4 9.37 -4.19 -27.00
CA ASP A 4 10.10 -5.43 -26.74
C ASP A 4 10.70 -5.35 -25.33
N GLY A 5 10.67 -6.46 -24.59
CA GLY A 5 11.19 -6.53 -23.24
C GLY A 5 10.78 -7.83 -22.56
N GLU A 6 11.32 -8.10 -21.38
CA GLU A 6 10.86 -9.20 -20.54
C GLU A 6 9.83 -8.71 -19.51
N THR A 7 8.90 -9.58 -19.13
CA THR A 7 7.91 -9.26 -18.10
C THR A 7 8.59 -9.08 -16.76
N PHE A 8 7.97 -8.27 -15.88
CA PHE A 8 8.57 -7.90 -14.61
C PHE A 8 8.88 -9.11 -13.71
N ASP A 9 8.02 -10.12 -13.71
CA ASP A 9 8.22 -11.38 -12.98
C ASP A 9 9.42 -12.17 -13.52
N VAL A 10 9.56 -12.28 -14.84
CA VAL A 10 10.72 -12.94 -15.47
C VAL A 10 12.02 -12.19 -15.15
N PHE A 11 12.00 -10.86 -15.20
CA PHE A 11 13.13 -10.02 -14.79
C PHE A 11 13.47 -10.22 -13.31
N ALA A 12 12.48 -10.24 -12.43
CA ALA A 12 12.67 -10.40 -10.99
C ALA A 12 13.29 -11.75 -10.64
N ASP A 13 12.89 -12.83 -11.29
CA ASP A 13 13.42 -14.19 -11.10
C ASP A 13 14.70 -14.46 -11.89
N GLY A 14 15.04 -13.59 -12.84
CA GLY A 14 16.17 -13.73 -13.76
C GLY A 14 17.55 -13.46 -13.13
N PRO A 15 18.63 -13.58 -13.89
CA PRO A 15 20.02 -13.38 -13.42
C PRO A 15 20.47 -11.91 -13.41
N ALA A 16 19.54 -10.94 -13.38
CA ALA A 16 19.88 -9.52 -13.44
C ALA A 16 20.77 -9.09 -12.27
N PRO A 17 21.76 -8.21 -12.47
CA PRO A 17 22.57 -7.64 -11.41
C PRO A 17 21.71 -6.91 -10.37
N GLN A 18 22.15 -6.90 -9.09
CA GLN A 18 21.37 -6.31 -8.00
C GLN A 18 21.15 -4.81 -8.18
N ASP A 19 22.12 -4.08 -8.67
CA ASP A 19 22.03 -2.65 -8.96
C ASP A 19 20.95 -2.33 -10.02
N LEU A 20 20.79 -3.18 -11.02
CA LEU A 20 19.72 -3.05 -12.00
C LEU A 20 18.35 -3.35 -11.38
N ARG A 21 18.25 -4.42 -10.55
CA ARG A 21 17.02 -4.73 -9.81
C ARG A 21 16.60 -3.56 -8.91
N ASP A 22 17.54 -3.00 -8.17
CA ASP A 22 17.31 -1.85 -7.30
C ASP A 22 16.83 -0.63 -8.10
N SER A 23 17.44 -0.40 -9.28
CA SER A 23 17.06 0.70 -10.17
C SER A 23 15.65 0.55 -10.72
N ILE A 24 15.27 -0.66 -11.17
CA ILE A 24 13.92 -0.95 -11.68
C ILE A 24 12.88 -0.91 -10.55
N GLY A 25 13.20 -1.45 -9.37
CA GLY A 25 12.34 -1.35 -8.18
C GLY A 25 12.10 0.11 -7.76
N GLN A 26 13.15 0.94 -7.77
CA GLN A 26 13.05 2.37 -7.50
C GLN A 26 12.18 3.07 -8.55
N ALA A 27 12.35 2.76 -9.84
CA ALA A 27 11.54 3.33 -10.92
C ALA A 27 10.04 2.98 -10.76
N LEU A 28 9.72 1.77 -10.36
CA LEU A 28 8.35 1.33 -10.06
C LEU A 28 7.77 2.11 -8.87
N TRP A 29 8.55 2.27 -7.81
CA TRP A 29 8.14 3.05 -6.64
C TRP A 29 7.88 4.51 -6.99
N ASP A 30 8.81 5.15 -7.71
CA ASP A 30 8.71 6.55 -8.12
C ASP A 30 7.52 6.79 -9.06
N PHE A 31 7.26 5.85 -9.97
CA PHE A 31 6.09 5.88 -10.86
C PHE A 31 4.79 5.98 -10.04
N TYR A 32 4.61 5.12 -9.04
CA TYR A 32 3.41 5.16 -8.21
C TYR A 32 3.38 6.35 -7.26
N ALA A 33 4.51 6.73 -6.67
CA ALA A 33 4.60 7.89 -5.80
C ALA A 33 4.19 9.17 -6.56
N HIS A 34 4.73 9.39 -7.76
CA HIS A 34 4.37 10.51 -8.61
C HIS A 34 2.87 10.52 -8.97
N GLN A 35 2.33 9.38 -9.37
CA GLN A 35 0.92 9.27 -9.72
C GLN A 35 0.00 9.59 -8.55
N ILE A 36 0.28 9.05 -7.36
CA ILE A 36 -0.55 9.21 -6.18
C ILE A 36 -0.42 10.61 -5.59
N HIS A 37 0.81 11.13 -5.46
CA HIS A 37 1.07 12.36 -4.71
C HIS A 37 0.98 13.61 -5.56
N ASP A 38 1.39 13.57 -6.81
CA ASP A 38 1.43 14.73 -7.69
C ASP A 38 0.23 14.78 -8.63
N LEU A 39 -0.02 13.71 -9.37
CA LEU A 39 -1.08 13.67 -10.38
C LEU A 39 -2.47 13.40 -9.80
N ARG A 40 -2.56 12.72 -8.65
CA ARG A 40 -3.84 12.25 -8.05
C ARG A 40 -4.62 11.32 -8.98
N VAL A 41 -3.95 10.72 -9.94
CA VAL A 41 -4.47 9.68 -10.83
C VAL A 41 -3.45 8.56 -10.85
N PHE A 42 -3.81 7.38 -10.41
CA PHE A 42 -2.87 6.28 -10.30
C PHE A 42 -3.39 5.00 -10.97
N HIS A 43 -2.45 4.19 -11.40
CA HIS A 43 -2.69 2.85 -11.92
C HIS A 43 -3.13 1.92 -10.77
N ALA A 44 -4.36 1.44 -10.81
CA ALA A 44 -4.94 0.68 -9.69
C ALA A 44 -4.81 -0.84 -9.84
N ASP A 45 -4.01 -1.31 -10.78
CA ASP A 45 -3.74 -2.74 -11.02
C ASP A 45 -2.23 -3.03 -11.12
N PRO A 46 -1.53 -3.15 -9.98
CA PRO A 46 -0.08 -3.37 -9.90
C PRO A 46 0.33 -4.82 -10.22
N HIS A 47 -0.38 -5.45 -11.17
CA HIS A 47 -0.05 -6.80 -11.61
C HIS A 47 1.28 -6.81 -12.39
N PRO A 48 2.24 -7.71 -12.09
CA PRO A 48 3.53 -7.77 -12.78
C PRO A 48 3.44 -7.82 -14.30
N GLY A 49 2.42 -8.47 -14.84
CA GLY A 49 2.15 -8.55 -16.30
C GLY A 49 1.83 -7.21 -16.96
N ASN A 50 1.59 -6.15 -16.20
CA ASN A 50 1.39 -4.79 -16.73
C ASN A 50 2.70 -4.01 -16.87
N PHE A 51 3.83 -4.64 -16.58
CA PHE A 51 5.15 -4.04 -16.65
C PHE A 51 6.12 -4.89 -17.45
N LEU A 52 6.96 -4.21 -18.24
CA LEU A 52 8.11 -4.83 -18.88
C LEU A 52 9.40 -4.12 -18.45
N VAL A 53 10.49 -4.85 -18.50
CA VAL A 53 11.84 -4.28 -18.42
C VAL A 53 12.46 -4.36 -19.82
N SER A 54 12.85 -3.21 -20.33
CA SER A 54 13.45 -3.06 -21.66
C SER A 54 14.56 -2.03 -21.61
N ASP A 55 15.74 -2.34 -22.11
CA ASP A 55 16.90 -1.44 -22.12
C ASP A 55 17.14 -0.76 -20.75
N ASP A 56 17.12 -1.54 -19.68
CA ASP A 56 17.29 -1.08 -18.29
C ASP A 56 16.24 -0.06 -17.83
N LYS A 57 15.05 -0.08 -18.44
CA LYS A 57 13.94 0.81 -18.14
C LYS A 57 12.67 0.03 -17.82
N LEU A 58 11.90 0.58 -16.89
CA LEU A 58 10.55 0.11 -16.60
C LEU A 58 9.58 0.67 -17.65
N CYS A 59 8.86 -0.22 -18.32
CA CYS A 59 7.82 0.12 -19.27
C CYS A 59 6.45 -0.29 -18.72
N VAL A 60 5.47 0.59 -18.81
CA VAL A 60 4.09 0.34 -18.37
C VAL A 60 3.20 0.11 -19.57
N LEU A 61 2.51 -1.03 -19.61
CA LEU A 61 1.79 -1.49 -20.79
C LEU A 61 0.32 -1.13 -20.83
N ASP A 62 -0.36 -1.23 -19.71
CA ASP A 62 -1.81 -1.11 -19.66
C ASP A 62 -2.23 -0.03 -18.65
N PHE A 63 -2.99 0.95 -19.12
CA PHE A 63 -3.61 2.01 -18.30
C PHE A 63 -5.13 1.86 -18.21
N GLY A 64 -5.68 0.69 -18.53
CA GLY A 64 -7.12 0.42 -18.49
C GLY A 64 -7.75 0.50 -17.10
N CYS A 65 -6.95 0.36 -16.06
CA CYS A 65 -7.41 0.45 -14.67
C CYS A 65 -6.75 1.64 -13.95
N THR A 66 -7.26 2.85 -14.18
CA THR A 66 -6.80 4.05 -13.46
C THR A 66 -7.85 4.56 -12.47
N LYS A 67 -7.38 5.17 -11.38
CA LYS A 67 -8.22 5.77 -10.35
C LYS A 67 -7.79 7.19 -10.07
N THR A 68 -8.77 8.09 -10.01
CA THR A 68 -8.57 9.47 -9.53
C THR A 68 -8.95 9.52 -8.04
N ILE A 69 -8.14 10.19 -7.25
CA ILE A 69 -8.40 10.48 -5.84
C ILE A 69 -8.46 11.98 -5.63
N ASP A 70 -9.45 12.44 -4.87
CA ASP A 70 -9.55 13.84 -4.55
C ASP A 70 -8.54 14.30 -3.49
N ALA A 71 -8.26 15.59 -3.42
CA ALA A 71 -7.27 16.15 -2.51
C ALA A 71 -7.62 15.95 -1.03
N ALA A 72 -8.90 15.95 -0.67
CA ALA A 72 -9.34 15.78 0.71
C ALA A 72 -9.18 14.33 1.16
N PHE A 73 -9.50 13.37 0.29
CA PHE A 73 -9.24 11.95 0.55
C PHE A 73 -7.74 11.69 0.69
N HIS A 74 -6.92 12.20 -0.25
CA HIS A 74 -5.47 12.07 -0.21
C HIS A 74 -4.89 12.58 1.11
N ALA A 75 -5.25 13.80 1.52
CA ALA A 75 -4.77 14.38 2.77
C ALA A 75 -5.13 13.53 4.00
N LYS A 76 -6.35 12.99 4.06
CA LYS A 76 -6.79 12.11 5.15
C LYS A 76 -6.05 10.77 5.14
N GLN A 77 -5.93 10.14 3.99
CA GLN A 77 -5.30 8.84 3.84
C GLN A 77 -3.81 8.89 4.23
N PHE A 78 -3.08 9.88 3.74
CA PHE A 78 -1.66 10.02 4.03
C PHE A 78 -1.35 10.68 5.37
N ALA A 79 -2.35 11.27 6.04
CA ALA A 79 -2.21 11.67 7.43
C ALA A 79 -1.87 10.48 8.34
N PHE A 80 -2.26 9.27 7.98
CA PHE A 80 -1.88 8.05 8.71
C PHE A 80 -0.38 7.78 8.71
N LEU A 81 0.39 8.28 7.74
CA LEU A 81 1.84 8.12 7.70
C LEU A 81 2.59 9.06 8.66
N TYR A 82 1.90 10.02 9.28
CA TYR A 82 2.55 10.90 10.25
C TYR A 82 2.85 10.15 11.57
N PRO A 83 4.11 10.11 12.02
CA PRO A 83 4.51 9.39 13.24
C PRO A 83 3.74 9.81 14.50
N ALA A 84 3.22 11.04 14.54
CA ALA A 84 2.43 11.53 15.66
C ALA A 84 1.12 10.77 15.89
N LEU A 85 0.59 10.02 14.90
CA LEU A 85 -0.61 9.21 15.08
C LEU A 85 -0.34 7.94 15.91
N GLU A 86 0.85 7.39 15.86
CA GLU A 86 1.22 6.19 16.61
C GLU A 86 1.28 6.43 18.10
N THR A 87 1.66 7.65 18.48
CA THR A 87 1.86 8.05 19.88
C THR A 87 0.67 8.78 20.50
N ASN A 88 -0.33 9.16 19.70
CA ASN A 88 -1.50 9.91 20.15
C ASN A 88 -2.82 9.17 19.82
N PRO A 89 -3.35 8.34 20.73
CA PRO A 89 -4.57 7.56 20.50
C PRO A 89 -5.80 8.41 20.18
N ALA A 90 -5.92 9.61 20.76
CA ALA A 90 -7.05 10.49 20.48
C ALA A 90 -7.01 11.03 19.05
N ARG A 91 -5.83 11.39 18.57
CA ARG A 91 -5.62 11.84 17.18
C ARG A 91 -5.84 10.69 16.19
N LEU A 92 -5.37 9.48 16.50
CA LEU A 92 -5.62 8.28 15.72
C LEU A 92 -7.13 8.02 15.60
N ALA A 93 -7.86 8.03 16.73
CA ALA A 93 -9.31 7.83 16.74
C ALA A 93 -10.03 8.86 15.87
N ALA A 94 -9.71 10.15 16.02
CA ALA A 94 -10.31 11.23 15.22
C ALA A 94 -10.03 11.06 13.72
N THR A 95 -8.82 10.66 13.35
CA THR A 95 -8.49 10.37 11.94
C THR A 95 -9.30 9.18 11.41
N MET A 96 -9.38 8.09 12.16
CA MET A 96 -10.18 6.92 11.79
C MET A 96 -11.68 7.24 11.67
N GLU A 97 -12.22 8.09 12.53
CA GLU A 97 -13.60 8.58 12.45
C GLU A 97 -13.82 9.41 11.20
N SER A 98 -12.90 10.33 10.88
CA SER A 98 -12.98 11.17 9.69
C SER A 98 -12.99 10.39 8.37
N MET A 99 -12.47 9.15 8.41
CA MET A 99 -12.43 8.22 7.29
C MET A 99 -13.52 7.14 7.35
N ALA A 100 -14.45 7.23 8.30
CA ALA A 100 -15.49 6.24 8.55
C ALA A 100 -14.93 4.81 8.80
N ILE A 101 -13.71 4.70 9.33
CA ILE A 101 -13.14 3.43 9.81
C ILE A 101 -13.71 3.11 11.20
N LEU A 102 -13.81 4.11 12.08
CA LEU A 102 -14.57 4.06 13.31
C LEU A 102 -15.94 4.71 13.10
N LEU A 103 -17.00 4.05 13.54
CA LEU A 103 -18.38 4.54 13.42
C LEU A 103 -18.95 4.90 14.80
N PRO A 104 -19.91 5.84 14.86
CA PRO A 104 -20.60 6.18 16.11
C PRO A 104 -21.35 4.99 16.73
N THR A 105 -21.71 4.00 15.93
CA THR A 105 -22.40 2.77 16.34
C THR A 105 -21.50 1.71 16.92
N ASP A 106 -20.18 1.91 16.88
CA ASP A 106 -19.20 0.93 17.40
C ASP A 106 -19.27 0.86 18.92
N THR A 107 -19.32 -0.36 19.43
CA THR A 107 -19.15 -0.60 20.86
C THR A 107 -17.74 -0.23 21.33
N PRO A 108 -17.51 0.06 22.63
CA PRO A 108 -16.18 0.34 23.15
C PRO A 108 -15.16 -0.77 22.84
N ALA A 109 -15.57 -2.03 22.89
CA ALA A 109 -14.72 -3.18 22.57
C ALA A 109 -14.33 -3.21 21.08
N GLN A 110 -15.28 -2.94 20.17
CA GLN A 110 -15.02 -2.84 18.74
C GLN A 110 -14.06 -1.69 18.42
N ARG A 111 -14.27 -0.52 19.04
CA ARG A 111 -13.37 0.64 18.89
C ARG A 111 -11.96 0.32 19.32
N ALA A 112 -11.79 -0.23 20.51
CA ALA A 112 -10.48 -0.60 21.05
C ALA A 112 -9.75 -1.60 20.13
N HIS A 113 -10.48 -2.59 19.63
CA HIS A 113 -9.95 -3.59 18.71
C HIS A 113 -9.50 -2.98 17.39
N LEU A 114 -10.35 -2.16 16.75
CA LEU A 114 -10.03 -1.48 15.48
C LEU A 114 -8.84 -0.52 15.64
N MET A 115 -8.75 0.19 16.76
CA MET A 115 -7.61 1.07 17.03
C MET A 115 -6.31 0.30 17.19
N THR A 116 -6.32 -0.84 17.90
CA THR A 116 -5.16 -1.70 18.05
C THR A 116 -4.69 -2.23 16.70
N LEU A 117 -5.62 -2.71 15.89
CA LEU A 117 -5.33 -3.21 14.56
C LEU A 117 -4.76 -2.12 13.65
N CYS A 118 -5.39 -0.95 13.62
CA CYS A 118 -4.93 0.18 12.82
C CYS A 118 -3.52 0.62 13.23
N LYS A 119 -3.27 0.75 14.54
CA LYS A 119 -1.95 1.11 15.06
C LYS A 119 -0.87 0.12 14.59
N ARG A 120 -1.13 -1.18 14.74
CA ARG A 120 -0.21 -2.24 14.30
C ARG A 120 0.05 -2.20 12.79
N SER A 121 -1.01 -1.99 12.00
CA SER A 121 -0.90 -1.82 10.55
C SER A 121 -0.03 -0.60 10.20
N LEU A 122 -0.23 0.53 10.88
CA LEU A 122 0.56 1.74 10.67
C LEU A 122 2.04 1.55 11.03
N GLU A 123 2.33 0.93 12.17
CA GLU A 123 3.70 0.64 12.60
C GLU A 123 4.46 -0.19 11.55
N LEU A 124 3.80 -1.14 10.92
CA LEU A 124 4.39 -1.99 9.90
C LEU A 124 4.47 -1.30 8.54
N LEU A 125 3.34 -0.81 8.01
CA LEU A 125 3.24 -0.27 6.66
C LEU A 125 3.93 1.08 6.49
N SER A 126 4.20 1.82 7.57
CA SER A 126 4.96 3.06 7.52
C SER A 126 6.49 2.87 7.54
N ARG A 127 6.99 1.65 7.77
CA ARG A 127 8.44 1.39 7.84
C ARG A 127 9.20 1.86 6.59
N PRO A 128 8.71 1.64 5.35
CA PRO A 128 9.39 2.14 4.15
C PRO A 128 9.56 3.66 4.09
N PHE A 129 8.68 4.40 4.75
CA PHE A 129 8.69 5.88 4.75
C PHE A 129 9.54 6.50 5.87
N ARG A 130 10.16 5.67 6.72
CA ARG A 130 10.92 6.15 7.90
C ARG A 130 12.42 6.18 7.69
N SER A 131 12.89 5.68 6.57
CA SER A 131 14.32 5.59 6.26
C SER A 131 14.59 6.05 4.83
N PRO A 132 15.75 6.63 4.55
CA PRO A 132 16.13 7.04 3.19
C PRO A 132 16.27 5.85 2.22
N ARG A 133 16.46 4.66 2.76
CA ARG A 133 16.52 3.40 2.02
C ARG A 133 15.76 2.34 2.77
N PHE A 134 15.02 1.52 2.05
CA PHE A 134 14.27 0.40 2.61
C PHE A 134 14.42 -0.83 1.72
N ASP A 135 14.75 -1.95 2.35
CA ASP A 135 14.85 -3.24 1.66
C ASP A 135 13.49 -3.94 1.68
N PHE A 136 12.81 -3.93 0.55
CA PHE A 136 11.54 -4.65 0.38
C PHE A 136 11.74 -6.16 0.27
N GLY A 137 12.97 -6.64 -0.01
CA GLY A 137 13.35 -8.05 -0.01
C GLY A 137 13.62 -8.61 1.39
N ASP A 138 13.51 -7.80 2.47
CA ASP A 138 13.67 -8.29 3.85
C ASP A 138 12.59 -9.34 4.18
N PRO A 139 12.97 -10.64 4.35
CA PRO A 139 11.99 -11.69 4.62
C PRO A 139 11.21 -11.46 5.91
N ALA A 140 11.79 -10.79 6.91
CA ALA A 140 11.10 -10.49 8.16
C ALA A 140 10.00 -9.45 7.97
N PHE A 141 10.22 -8.46 7.09
CA PHE A 141 9.19 -7.48 6.73
C PHE A 141 8.05 -8.14 5.97
N MET A 142 8.36 -8.97 4.97
CA MET A 142 7.34 -9.65 4.17
C MET A 142 6.54 -10.66 4.98
N SER A 143 7.19 -11.42 5.88
CA SER A 143 6.49 -12.31 6.82
C SER A 143 5.52 -11.55 7.71
N ALA A 144 5.93 -10.39 8.25
CA ALA A 144 5.08 -9.57 9.10
C ALA A 144 3.88 -8.98 8.34
N ILE A 145 4.04 -8.59 7.07
CA ILE A 145 2.93 -8.16 6.19
C ILE A 145 1.93 -9.32 5.98
N TYR A 146 2.43 -10.51 5.66
CA TYR A 146 1.60 -11.68 5.46
C TYR A 146 0.84 -12.08 6.73
N GLU A 147 1.53 -12.12 7.88
CA GLU A 147 0.94 -12.45 9.18
C GLU A 147 -0.17 -11.46 9.56
N LEU A 148 0.06 -10.15 9.34
CA LEU A 148 -0.95 -9.13 9.57
C LEU A 148 -2.19 -9.35 8.71
N GLY A 149 -2.03 -9.73 7.45
CA GLY A 149 -3.12 -10.07 6.54
C GLY A 149 -3.90 -11.32 7.00
N GLU A 150 -3.19 -12.38 7.41
CA GLU A 150 -3.80 -13.62 7.91
C GLU A 150 -4.54 -13.43 9.23
N GLU A 151 -3.97 -12.68 10.17
CA GLU A 151 -4.65 -12.35 11.43
C GLU A 151 -5.95 -11.58 11.16
N ASN A 152 -5.91 -10.59 10.27
CA ASN A 152 -7.09 -9.82 9.89
C ASN A 152 -8.17 -10.71 9.25
N ARG A 153 -7.77 -11.66 8.40
CA ARG A 153 -8.68 -12.60 7.75
C ARG A 153 -9.35 -13.56 8.74
N LYS A 154 -8.60 -14.03 9.74
CA LYS A 154 -9.06 -15.01 10.75
C LYS A 154 -9.81 -14.36 11.92
N ASN A 155 -9.80 -13.04 12.01
CA ASN A 155 -10.35 -12.33 13.15
C ASN A 155 -11.88 -12.29 13.12
N ASP A 156 -12.51 -13.09 13.98
CA ASP A 156 -13.97 -13.18 14.09
C ASP A 156 -14.61 -11.87 14.57
N ALA A 157 -13.88 -11.05 15.35
CA ALA A 157 -14.35 -9.74 15.75
C ALA A 157 -14.51 -8.80 14.54
N LEU A 158 -13.65 -8.93 13.52
CA LEU A 158 -13.79 -8.19 12.25
C LEU A 158 -14.96 -8.71 11.40
N ARG A 159 -15.26 -10.00 11.47
CA ARG A 159 -16.42 -10.59 10.76
C ARG A 159 -17.74 -10.05 11.29
N GLY A 160 -17.82 -9.77 12.59
CA GLY A 160 -18.98 -9.13 13.23
C GLY A 160 -19.11 -7.62 12.97
N ILE A 161 -18.03 -6.98 12.54
CA ILE A 161 -17.97 -5.54 12.23
C ILE A 161 -18.35 -5.33 10.74
N ARG A 162 -19.42 -5.95 10.29
CA ARG A 162 -19.91 -5.80 8.92
C ARG A 162 -20.64 -4.46 8.76
N GLY A 163 -20.12 -3.62 7.88
CA GLY A 163 -20.69 -2.36 7.43
C GLY A 163 -19.77 -1.77 6.36
N GLN A 164 -20.26 -0.86 5.55
CA GLN A 164 -19.40 -0.08 4.66
C GLN A 164 -18.49 0.79 5.55
N ARG A 165 -17.23 0.38 5.71
CA ARG A 165 -16.22 1.12 6.46
C ARG A 165 -15.16 1.63 5.51
N GLY A 166 -14.72 2.85 5.73
CA GLY A 166 -13.80 3.52 4.84
C GLY A 166 -14.41 3.88 3.49
N SER A 167 -13.60 4.40 2.60
CA SER A 167 -14.00 4.68 1.23
C SER A 167 -13.57 3.55 0.28
N ALA A 168 -14.26 3.45 -0.86
CA ALA A 168 -13.83 2.57 -1.95
C ALA A 168 -12.40 2.90 -2.41
N ASP A 169 -12.01 4.18 -2.38
CA ASP A 169 -10.68 4.63 -2.78
C ASP A 169 -9.58 4.09 -1.84
N THR A 170 -9.87 3.94 -0.54
CA THR A 170 -8.97 3.28 0.42
C THR A 170 -8.68 1.84 0.00
N ILE A 171 -9.68 1.11 -0.49
CA ILE A 171 -9.50 -0.30 -0.92
C ILE A 171 -8.58 -0.37 -2.14
N TYR A 172 -8.82 0.49 -3.14
CA TYR A 172 -7.97 0.54 -4.35
C TYR A 172 -6.53 0.94 -4.02
N LEU A 173 -6.35 1.96 -3.18
CA LEU A 173 -5.03 2.41 -2.77
C LEU A 173 -4.27 1.34 -1.98
N ASN A 174 -4.93 0.70 -1.02
CA ASN A 174 -4.33 -0.40 -0.26
C ASN A 174 -3.96 -1.58 -1.18
N ARG A 175 -4.84 -1.96 -2.12
CA ARG A 175 -4.53 -3.00 -3.11
C ARG A 175 -3.27 -2.64 -3.92
N THR A 176 -3.15 -1.37 -4.31
CA THR A 176 -1.97 -0.89 -5.04
C THR A 176 -0.71 -1.01 -4.19
N PHE A 177 -0.71 -0.56 -2.93
CA PHE A 177 0.45 -0.68 -2.05
C PHE A 177 0.81 -2.14 -1.74
N PHE A 178 -0.18 -2.99 -1.44
CA PHE A 178 0.09 -4.42 -1.23
C PHE A 178 0.64 -5.09 -2.50
N GLY A 179 0.12 -4.72 -3.68
CA GLY A 179 0.65 -5.18 -4.94
C GLY A 179 2.09 -4.70 -5.21
N LEU A 180 2.44 -3.48 -4.79
CA LEU A 180 3.81 -2.95 -4.91
C LEU A 180 4.81 -3.66 -3.98
N TYR A 181 4.39 -4.02 -2.78
CA TYR A 181 5.28 -4.74 -1.86
C TYR A 181 5.62 -6.15 -2.34
N SER A 182 4.74 -6.80 -3.10
CA SER A 182 4.95 -8.16 -3.60
C SER A 182 5.94 -8.28 -4.76
N PRO A 183 5.96 -7.41 -5.79
CA PRO A 183 6.89 -7.49 -6.91
C PRO A 183 8.30 -7.00 -6.61
N VAL A 184 8.48 -6.15 -5.59
CA VAL A 184 9.81 -5.59 -5.24
C VAL A 184 10.51 -6.36 -4.12
N SER A 185 9.93 -7.47 -3.65
CA SER A 185 10.49 -8.36 -2.61
C SER A 185 11.41 -9.45 -3.21
#